data_992298bf211cf7a0632f9558b85e33b6
#
_entry.id   992298bf211cf7a0632f9558b85e33b6
#
_cell.length_a   1.000
_cell.length_b   1.000
_cell.length_c   1.000
_cell.angle_alpha   90.00
_cell.angle_beta   90.00
_cell.angle_gamma   90.00
#
_symmetry.space_group_name_H-M   'P 1'
#
loop_
_entity.id
_entity.type
_entity.pdbx_description
1 polymer ?
#
loop_
_entity_poly.entity_id
_entity_poly.type
_entity_poly.pdbx_seq_one_letter_code
_entity_poly.pdbx_strand_id
1 'polypeptide(L)'
;EAGIPANMDEMLAFADNYDAPENVEAVLRWDVSDIFYNYFFVGNYMVVGGECGDDETAVDINNEAVKQCLEVYQNLNQFFYIESDSVSYDSVVQDFIDGKIVFTIATTDVLAKLKQAKEEGTFPYEYGIAMLPGPGAELQAKSLSVTNCVVVNGYSEHRELANEFAAFLTNEYYDNLYERTGKVSANLAANAGNEDLQVFMEEYKHAGSLPKMIETSNFWIQLEILFSKVWEGEDAAGLLQELSDKITTQLQ
;
A
#
# COMPACT_ATOMS: atom_id res chain seq x y z
N GLU A 1 -15.31 16.58 -16.73
CA GLU A 1 -14.57 16.02 -15.61
C GLU A 1 -13.82 14.80 -16.13
N ALA A 2 -12.49 14.83 -16.14
CA ALA A 2 -11.70 13.64 -16.40
C ALA A 2 -11.94 12.67 -15.24
N GLY A 3 -12.27 11.40 -15.54
CA GLY A 3 -12.42 10.37 -14.50
C GLY A 3 -11.09 10.12 -13.80
N ILE A 4 -11.14 9.53 -12.60
CA ILE A 4 -9.93 9.08 -11.92
C ILE A 4 -9.36 7.89 -12.72
N PRO A 5 -8.04 7.88 -13.05
CA PRO A 5 -7.42 6.78 -13.78
C PRO A 5 -7.56 5.44 -13.04
N ALA A 6 -8.05 4.42 -13.74
CA ALA A 6 -8.28 3.08 -13.18
C ALA A 6 -7.05 2.16 -13.27
N ASN A 7 -6.06 2.53 -14.08
CA ASN A 7 -4.82 1.79 -14.27
C ASN A 7 -3.68 2.74 -14.67
N MET A 8 -2.45 2.23 -14.71
CA MET A 8 -1.27 3.05 -15.02
C MET A 8 -1.24 3.53 -16.47
N ASP A 9 -1.85 2.83 -17.42
CA ASP A 9 -1.95 3.31 -18.80
C ASP A 9 -2.83 4.57 -18.89
N GLU A 10 -3.96 4.57 -18.17
CA GLU A 10 -4.83 5.75 -18.07
C GLU A 10 -4.16 6.88 -17.26
N MET A 11 -3.36 6.55 -16.25
CA MET A 11 -2.59 7.52 -15.47
C MET A 11 -1.56 8.26 -16.35
N LEU A 12 -0.85 7.52 -17.19
CA LEU A 12 0.10 8.09 -18.15
C LEU A 12 -0.64 8.95 -19.19
N ALA A 13 -1.75 8.45 -19.74
CA ALA A 13 -2.57 9.22 -20.68
C ALA A 13 -3.14 10.50 -20.04
N PHE A 14 -3.51 10.46 -18.76
CA PHE A 14 -3.92 11.63 -18.01
C PHE A 14 -2.74 12.63 -17.89
N ALA A 15 -1.55 12.14 -17.49
CA ALA A 15 -0.37 12.98 -17.33
C ALA A 15 0.04 13.69 -18.63
N ASP A 16 -0.04 13.01 -19.76
CA ASP A 16 0.29 13.56 -21.07
C ASP A 16 -0.67 14.69 -21.51
N ASN A 17 -1.92 14.67 -21.04
CA ASN A 17 -2.94 15.63 -21.43
C ASN A 17 -3.28 16.67 -20.35
N TYR A 18 -2.68 16.55 -19.17
CA TYR A 18 -2.95 17.46 -18.06
C TYR A 18 -2.24 18.80 -18.23
N ASP A 19 -3.01 19.87 -18.34
CA ASP A 19 -2.48 21.25 -18.35
C ASP A 19 -2.20 21.68 -16.91
N ALA A 20 -1.01 21.35 -16.44
CA ALA A 20 -0.60 21.52 -15.05
C ALA A 20 -0.46 23.00 -14.68
N PRO A 21 -1.06 23.46 -13.57
CA PRO A 21 -0.76 24.77 -12.97
C PRO A 21 0.74 24.89 -12.63
N GLU A 22 1.24 26.14 -12.57
CA GLU A 22 2.68 26.41 -12.33
C GLU A 22 3.25 25.80 -11.05
N ASN A 23 2.40 25.57 -10.03
CA ASN A 23 2.79 24.99 -8.75
C ASN A 23 2.85 23.44 -8.76
N VAL A 24 2.29 22.79 -9.79
CA VAL A 24 2.27 21.32 -9.90
C VAL A 24 3.58 20.84 -10.51
N GLU A 25 4.32 20.08 -9.72
CA GLU A 25 5.62 19.53 -10.11
C GLU A 25 5.50 18.15 -10.77
N ALA A 26 4.48 17.36 -10.37
CA ALA A 26 4.25 16.03 -10.91
C ALA A 26 2.76 15.65 -10.88
N VAL A 27 2.32 14.81 -11.81
CA VAL A 27 0.96 14.27 -11.82
C VAL A 27 0.79 13.18 -10.78
N LEU A 28 1.75 12.27 -10.68
CA LEU A 28 1.76 11.19 -9.68
C LEU A 28 3.12 11.15 -9.00
N ARG A 29 3.12 11.08 -7.68
CA ARG A 29 4.30 10.77 -6.86
C ARG A 29 3.87 9.93 -5.66
N TRP A 30 4.65 8.90 -5.34
CA TRP A 30 4.44 8.07 -4.17
C TRP A 30 5.78 7.60 -3.61
N ASP A 31 5.77 6.96 -2.45
CA ASP A 31 6.98 6.39 -1.85
C ASP A 31 7.38 5.10 -2.58
N VAL A 32 8.27 5.23 -3.56
CA VAL A 32 8.83 4.10 -4.31
C VAL A 32 9.89 3.32 -3.53
N SER A 33 10.34 3.84 -2.38
CA SER A 33 11.38 3.21 -1.57
C SER A 33 10.83 2.14 -0.62
N ASP A 34 9.54 2.20 -0.26
CA ASP A 34 8.91 1.26 0.66
C ASP A 34 8.01 0.27 -0.10
N ILE A 35 8.30 -1.01 0.06
CA ILE A 35 7.56 -2.10 -0.59
C ILE A 35 6.07 -2.10 -0.23
N PHE A 36 5.68 -1.56 0.93
CA PHE A 36 4.28 -1.47 1.32
C PHE A 36 3.44 -0.67 0.30
N TYR A 37 4.01 0.42 -0.24
CA TYR A 37 3.36 1.25 -1.25
C TYR A 37 3.56 0.76 -2.68
N ASN A 38 4.36 -0.28 -2.90
CA ASN A 38 4.69 -0.82 -4.22
C ASN A 38 4.11 -2.22 -4.47
N TYR A 39 3.80 -2.97 -3.39
CA TYR A 39 3.36 -4.36 -3.50
C TYR A 39 2.11 -4.54 -4.38
N PHE A 40 1.26 -3.53 -4.48
CA PHE A 40 0.02 -3.61 -5.26
C PHE A 40 0.25 -3.91 -6.75
N PHE A 41 1.44 -3.62 -7.28
CA PHE A 41 1.80 -4.00 -8.65
C PHE A 41 1.81 -5.52 -8.83
N VAL A 42 2.31 -6.27 -7.87
CA VAL A 42 2.52 -7.72 -8.00
C VAL A 42 1.58 -8.56 -7.13
N GLY A 43 0.92 -7.95 -6.16
CA GLY A 43 0.18 -8.64 -5.10
C GLY A 43 -0.94 -9.57 -5.58
N ASN A 44 -1.50 -9.33 -6.76
CA ASN A 44 -2.52 -10.20 -7.35
C ASN A 44 -1.93 -11.45 -8.01
N TYR A 45 -0.65 -11.45 -8.36
CA TYR A 45 -0.01 -12.47 -9.18
C TYR A 45 1.14 -13.19 -8.46
N MET A 46 1.76 -12.56 -7.46
CA MET A 46 2.82 -13.15 -6.67
C MET A 46 2.22 -13.95 -5.51
N VAL A 47 2.49 -15.25 -5.45
CA VAL A 47 1.97 -16.14 -4.42
C VAL A 47 3.10 -16.56 -3.49
N VAL A 48 2.94 -16.32 -2.19
CA VAL A 48 3.82 -16.80 -1.12
C VAL A 48 2.96 -17.20 0.07
N GLY A 49 2.87 -18.50 0.35
CA GLY A 49 2.11 -19.02 1.49
C GLY A 49 0.61 -19.22 1.23
N GLY A 50 0.14 -19.13 -0.02
CA GLY A 50 -1.25 -19.31 -0.37
C GLY A 50 -2.18 -18.21 0.21
N GLU A 51 -3.47 -18.49 0.27
CA GLU A 51 -4.50 -17.52 0.70
C GLU A 51 -4.32 -17.06 2.15
N CYS A 52 -3.89 -17.97 3.04
CA CYS A 52 -3.69 -17.69 4.46
C CYS A 52 -2.25 -17.25 4.81
N GLY A 53 -1.32 -17.32 3.88
CA GLY A 53 0.08 -16.94 4.07
C GLY A 53 0.91 -17.97 4.87
N ASP A 54 0.45 -19.23 5.02
CA ASP A 54 1.06 -20.28 5.84
C ASP A 54 1.25 -21.62 5.13
N ASP A 55 0.97 -21.70 3.83
CA ASP A 55 1.15 -22.89 3.01
C ASP A 55 2.53 -22.88 2.31
N GLU A 56 3.49 -23.62 2.86
CA GLU A 56 4.85 -23.73 2.32
C GLU A 56 4.92 -24.30 0.90
N THR A 57 3.86 -24.97 0.45
CA THR A 57 3.78 -25.54 -0.90
C THR A 57 3.23 -24.57 -1.94
N ALA A 58 2.61 -23.48 -1.50
CA ALA A 58 1.99 -22.47 -2.34
C ALA A 58 2.95 -21.28 -2.56
N VAL A 59 3.93 -21.48 -3.44
CA VAL A 59 4.90 -20.43 -3.82
C VAL A 59 4.98 -20.35 -5.34
N ASP A 60 4.59 -19.20 -5.89
CA ASP A 60 4.73 -18.84 -7.30
C ASP A 60 5.11 -17.35 -7.40
N ILE A 61 6.41 -17.10 -7.39
CA ILE A 61 6.99 -15.75 -7.42
C ILE A 61 7.37 -15.35 -8.85
N ASN A 62 8.01 -16.27 -9.59
CA ASN A 62 8.57 -16.01 -10.91
C ASN A 62 7.64 -16.50 -12.02
N ASN A 63 6.52 -15.81 -12.22
CA ASN A 63 5.59 -16.07 -13.30
C ASN A 63 5.50 -14.88 -14.28
N GLU A 64 4.87 -15.10 -15.44
CA GLU A 64 4.82 -14.11 -16.51
C GLU A 64 4.05 -12.85 -16.13
N ALA A 65 2.98 -12.99 -15.36
CA ALA A 65 2.19 -11.83 -14.93
C ALA A 65 2.98 -10.93 -13.96
N VAL A 66 3.75 -11.51 -13.03
CA VAL A 66 4.63 -10.74 -12.15
C VAL A 66 5.70 -10.00 -12.94
N LYS A 67 6.30 -10.64 -13.97
CA LYS A 67 7.28 -9.97 -14.84
C LYS A 67 6.66 -8.78 -15.57
N GLN A 68 5.47 -8.94 -16.15
CA GLN A 68 4.76 -7.84 -16.80
C GLN A 68 4.47 -6.69 -15.84
N CYS A 69 4.06 -6.99 -14.61
CA CYS A 69 3.86 -5.95 -13.58
C CYS A 69 5.15 -5.19 -13.25
N LEU A 70 6.27 -5.90 -13.12
CA LEU A 70 7.57 -5.28 -12.84
C LEU A 70 8.09 -4.47 -14.05
N GLU A 71 7.82 -4.89 -15.28
CA GLU A 71 8.13 -4.11 -16.48
C GLU A 71 7.35 -2.79 -16.51
N VAL A 72 6.06 -2.83 -16.17
CA VAL A 72 5.27 -1.59 -16.03
C VAL A 72 5.87 -0.71 -14.95
N TYR A 73 6.13 -1.24 -13.76
CA TYR A 73 6.71 -0.50 -12.65
C TYR A 73 8.05 0.16 -13.04
N GLN A 74 8.96 -0.56 -13.68
CA GLN A 74 10.24 -0.05 -14.15
C GLN A 74 10.05 1.10 -15.15
N ASN A 75 9.11 0.97 -16.08
CA ASN A 75 8.84 1.98 -17.09
C ASN A 75 8.30 3.28 -16.50
N LEU A 76 7.58 3.24 -15.37
CA LEU A 76 7.04 4.44 -14.72
C LEU A 76 8.14 5.40 -14.25
N ASN A 77 9.35 4.91 -13.93
CA ASN A 77 10.46 5.78 -13.55
C ASN A 77 10.81 6.80 -14.63
N GLN A 78 10.72 6.41 -15.90
CA GLN A 78 11.01 7.30 -17.02
C GLN A 78 10.03 8.48 -17.16
N PHE A 79 8.81 8.32 -16.61
CA PHE A 79 7.75 9.34 -16.68
C PHE A 79 7.71 10.23 -15.44
N PHE A 80 7.85 9.64 -14.26
CA PHE A 80 7.61 10.36 -13.01
C PHE A 80 8.87 10.86 -12.32
N TYR A 81 10.06 10.39 -12.69
CA TYR A 81 11.37 10.84 -12.21
C TYR A 81 11.47 10.93 -10.68
N ILE A 82 10.99 9.91 -9.96
CA ILE A 82 11.04 9.86 -8.51
C ILE A 82 12.40 9.31 -8.08
N GLU A 83 13.15 10.09 -7.30
CA GLU A 83 14.42 9.66 -6.73
C GLU A 83 14.18 8.77 -5.51
N SER A 84 14.45 7.46 -5.62
CA SER A 84 14.21 6.46 -4.58
C SER A 84 14.97 6.76 -3.27
N ASP A 85 16.15 7.36 -3.35
CA ASP A 85 16.99 7.66 -2.18
C ASP A 85 16.49 8.85 -1.34
N SER A 86 15.64 9.71 -1.90
CA SER A 86 15.21 10.96 -1.26
C SER A 86 13.71 11.01 -0.97
N VAL A 87 12.91 10.12 -1.57
CA VAL A 87 11.48 10.06 -1.36
C VAL A 87 11.13 9.37 -0.03
N SER A 88 10.07 9.83 0.60
CA SER A 88 9.46 9.16 1.75
C SER A 88 7.96 9.42 1.75
N TYR A 89 7.19 8.57 2.40
CA TYR A 89 5.75 8.74 2.54
C TYR A 89 5.37 10.13 3.08
N ASP A 90 6.04 10.57 4.14
CA ASP A 90 5.74 11.88 4.73
C ASP A 90 6.06 13.04 3.79
N SER A 91 7.16 12.97 3.01
CA SER A 91 7.50 14.01 2.04
C SER A 91 6.48 14.06 0.90
N VAL A 92 6.01 12.91 0.43
CA VAL A 92 5.01 12.82 -0.64
C VAL A 92 3.64 13.32 -0.18
N VAL A 93 3.22 12.98 1.03
CA VAL A 93 1.97 13.51 1.61
C VAL A 93 2.05 15.02 1.78
N GLN A 94 3.21 15.56 2.18
CA GLN A 94 3.41 17.00 2.27
C GLN A 94 3.33 17.66 0.88
N ASP A 95 3.95 17.09 -0.14
CA ASP A 95 3.87 17.60 -1.52
C ASP A 95 2.41 17.61 -2.03
N PHE A 96 1.59 16.62 -1.64
CA PHE A 96 0.16 16.60 -1.95
C PHE A 96 -0.59 17.73 -1.22
N ILE A 97 -0.31 17.94 0.07
CA ILE A 97 -0.89 19.03 0.86
C ILE A 97 -0.51 20.40 0.28
N ASP A 98 0.73 20.56 -0.15
CA ASP A 98 1.23 21.79 -0.77
C ASP A 98 0.67 22.02 -2.20
N GLY A 99 -0.06 21.05 -2.76
CA GLY A 99 -0.61 21.11 -4.12
C GLY A 99 0.43 20.97 -5.22
N LYS A 100 1.58 20.38 -4.92
CA LYS A 100 2.66 20.14 -5.89
C LYS A 100 2.45 18.89 -6.74
N ILE A 101 1.60 17.98 -6.28
CA ILE A 101 1.25 16.75 -6.98
C ILE A 101 -0.27 16.57 -7.04
N VAL A 102 -0.74 15.89 -8.10
CA VAL A 102 -2.18 15.69 -8.34
C VAL A 102 -2.67 14.41 -7.69
N PHE A 103 -1.90 13.32 -7.80
CA PHE A 103 -2.20 12.02 -7.23
C PHE A 103 -1.07 11.53 -6.33
N THR A 104 -1.44 10.79 -5.29
CA THR A 104 -0.49 10.05 -4.45
C THR A 104 -1.10 8.73 -3.98
N ILE A 105 -0.25 7.81 -3.54
CA ILE A 105 -0.65 6.55 -2.90
C ILE A 105 -0.46 6.74 -1.39
N ALA A 106 -1.53 6.51 -0.64
CA ALA A 106 -1.53 6.79 0.78
C ALA A 106 -2.29 5.74 1.60
N THR A 107 -2.06 5.74 2.90
CA THR A 107 -2.79 4.94 3.89
C THR A 107 -3.82 5.80 4.63
N THR A 108 -4.63 5.17 5.49
CA THR A 108 -5.75 5.82 6.18
C THR A 108 -5.37 7.03 7.04
N ASP A 109 -4.12 7.13 7.48
CA ASP A 109 -3.61 8.25 8.28
C ASP A 109 -3.58 9.58 7.51
N VAL A 110 -3.53 9.54 6.16
CA VAL A 110 -3.53 10.74 5.32
C VAL A 110 -4.76 11.62 5.57
N LEU A 111 -5.92 11.02 5.85
CA LEU A 111 -7.16 11.76 6.11
C LEU A 111 -7.06 12.68 7.32
N ALA A 112 -6.39 12.22 8.39
CA ALA A 112 -6.15 13.05 9.57
C ALA A 112 -5.21 14.22 9.24
N LYS A 113 -4.16 13.98 8.44
CA LYS A 113 -3.23 15.01 7.97
C LYS A 113 -3.93 16.04 7.08
N LEU A 114 -4.78 15.61 6.14
CA LEU A 114 -5.56 16.49 5.27
C LEU A 114 -6.60 17.32 6.05
N LYS A 115 -7.27 16.69 7.03
CA LYS A 115 -8.21 17.42 7.91
C LYS A 115 -7.48 18.51 8.69
N GLN A 116 -6.35 18.19 9.30
CA GLN A 116 -5.53 19.17 10.01
C GLN A 116 -5.08 20.30 9.09
N ALA A 117 -4.57 19.99 7.89
CA ALA A 117 -4.13 20.99 6.93
C ALA A 117 -5.28 21.89 6.44
N LYS A 118 -6.51 21.37 6.29
CA LYS A 118 -7.71 22.18 6.00
C LYS A 118 -8.05 23.12 7.17
N GLU A 119 -8.00 22.64 8.41
CA GLU A 119 -8.27 23.46 9.60
C GLU A 119 -7.23 24.58 9.77
N GLU A 120 -5.97 24.33 9.43
CA GLU A 120 -4.87 25.31 9.45
C GLU A 120 -4.88 26.24 8.23
N GLY A 121 -5.70 25.96 7.22
CA GLY A 121 -5.80 26.75 5.98
C GLY A 121 -4.63 26.57 5.02
N THR A 122 -3.83 25.52 5.19
CA THR A 122 -2.68 25.20 4.33
C THR A 122 -3.05 24.30 3.16
N PHE A 123 -4.22 23.63 3.19
CA PHE A 123 -4.75 22.80 2.11
C PHE A 123 -6.08 23.38 1.59
N PRO A 124 -6.04 24.30 0.62
CA PRO A 124 -7.24 24.96 0.08
C PRO A 124 -7.98 24.13 -0.98
N TYR A 125 -7.50 22.92 -1.28
CA TYR A 125 -8.01 22.08 -2.36
C TYR A 125 -9.13 21.14 -1.87
N GLU A 126 -9.95 20.69 -2.80
CA GLU A 126 -10.78 19.50 -2.60
C GLU A 126 -10.01 18.25 -3.04
N TYR A 127 -10.23 17.14 -2.33
CA TYR A 127 -9.63 15.86 -2.65
C TYR A 127 -10.70 14.77 -2.83
N GLY A 128 -10.33 13.71 -3.48
CA GLY A 128 -11.10 12.48 -3.58
C GLY A 128 -10.23 11.27 -3.28
N ILE A 129 -10.86 10.16 -2.96
CA ILE A 129 -10.20 8.88 -2.69
C ILE A 129 -10.70 7.89 -3.72
N ALA A 130 -9.79 7.09 -4.26
CA ALA A 130 -10.08 6.02 -5.20
C ALA A 130 -9.35 4.74 -4.81
N MET A 131 -9.81 3.62 -5.34
CA MET A 131 -9.09 2.34 -5.30
C MET A 131 -7.74 2.49 -5.99
N LEU A 132 -6.76 1.65 -5.61
CA LEU A 132 -5.47 1.62 -6.28
C LEU A 132 -5.63 1.28 -7.77
N PRO A 133 -4.94 2.01 -8.65
CA PRO A 133 -4.99 1.72 -10.08
C PRO A 133 -4.29 0.39 -10.40
N GLY A 134 -4.85 -0.37 -11.34
CA GLY A 134 -4.18 -1.57 -11.87
C GLY A 134 -2.83 -1.24 -12.51
N PRO A 135 -1.86 -2.17 -12.52
CA PRO A 135 -0.60 -1.98 -13.23
C PRO A 135 -0.77 -1.71 -14.73
N GLY A 136 -1.82 -2.25 -15.34
CA GLY A 136 -2.18 -2.02 -16.74
C GLY A 136 -3.64 -2.39 -16.97
N ALA A 137 -4.15 -2.18 -18.17
CA ALA A 137 -5.56 -2.42 -18.53
C ALA A 137 -6.04 -3.86 -18.24
N GLU A 138 -5.16 -4.84 -18.40
CA GLU A 138 -5.44 -6.28 -18.17
C GLU A 138 -4.88 -6.79 -16.82
N LEU A 139 -4.19 -5.93 -16.06
CA LEU A 139 -3.54 -6.28 -14.81
C LEU A 139 -4.25 -5.58 -13.64
N GLN A 140 -4.59 -6.35 -12.61
CA GLN A 140 -5.30 -5.85 -11.45
C GLN A 140 -4.36 -5.60 -10.27
N ALA A 141 -4.58 -4.51 -9.56
CA ALA A 141 -3.91 -4.22 -8.32
C ALA A 141 -4.39 -5.13 -7.18
N LYS A 142 -3.49 -5.42 -6.25
CA LYS A 142 -3.83 -6.01 -4.96
C LYS A 142 -2.86 -5.51 -3.91
N SER A 143 -3.34 -4.62 -3.06
CA SER A 143 -2.56 -4.02 -1.98
C SER A 143 -2.23 -5.00 -0.85
N LEU A 144 -1.39 -4.55 0.07
CA LEU A 144 -1.16 -5.20 1.36
C LEU A 144 -2.06 -4.61 2.42
N SER A 145 -2.50 -5.48 3.33
CA SER A 145 -3.16 -5.07 4.56
C SER A 145 -2.37 -5.50 5.78
N VAL A 146 -2.28 -4.61 6.76
CA VAL A 146 -1.68 -4.89 8.07
C VAL A 146 -2.75 -4.76 9.14
N THR A 147 -2.98 -5.84 9.89
CA THR A 147 -3.92 -5.87 11.00
C THR A 147 -3.18 -5.80 12.33
N ASN A 148 -3.45 -4.77 13.12
CA ASN A 148 -2.94 -4.67 14.48
C ASN A 148 -3.87 -5.42 15.43
N CYS A 149 -3.33 -6.36 16.19
CA CYS A 149 -4.09 -7.20 17.12
C CYS A 149 -3.72 -6.88 18.57
N VAL A 150 -4.71 -6.97 19.46
CA VAL A 150 -4.46 -7.03 20.90
C VAL A 150 -4.35 -8.49 21.29
N VAL A 151 -3.24 -8.84 21.93
CA VAL A 151 -3.00 -10.22 22.39
C VAL A 151 -2.80 -10.24 23.91
N VAL A 152 -3.33 -11.28 24.55
CA VAL A 152 -3.18 -11.49 26.00
C VAL A 152 -2.06 -12.50 26.24
N ASN A 153 -1.10 -12.12 27.08
CA ASN A 153 -0.04 -13.04 27.48
C ASN A 153 -0.62 -14.23 28.26
N GLY A 154 -0.47 -15.43 27.72
CA GLY A 154 -0.96 -16.67 28.32
C GLY A 154 -0.34 -17.01 29.71
N TYR A 155 0.79 -16.40 30.07
CA TYR A 155 1.45 -16.56 31.38
C TYR A 155 1.03 -15.49 32.41
N SER A 156 0.14 -14.56 32.03
CA SER A 156 -0.35 -13.53 32.97
C SER A 156 -1.10 -14.15 34.14
N GLU A 157 -0.82 -13.69 35.35
CA GLU A 157 -1.60 -14.05 36.56
C GLU A 157 -3.01 -13.43 36.54
N HIS A 158 -3.24 -12.40 35.69
CA HIS A 158 -4.49 -11.66 35.57
C HIS A 158 -5.15 -11.85 34.19
N ARG A 159 -5.17 -13.08 33.67
CA ARG A 159 -5.68 -13.37 32.30
C ARG A 159 -7.12 -12.94 32.08
N GLU A 160 -7.99 -13.13 33.07
CA GLU A 160 -9.41 -12.74 32.96
C GLU A 160 -9.53 -11.23 32.76
N LEU A 161 -8.89 -10.43 33.60
CA LEU A 161 -8.88 -8.97 33.50
C LEU A 161 -8.22 -8.49 32.20
N ALA A 162 -7.16 -9.16 31.76
CA ALA A 162 -6.49 -8.84 30.51
C ALA A 162 -7.37 -9.15 29.29
N ASN A 163 -8.15 -10.23 29.32
CA ASN A 163 -9.14 -10.54 28.28
C ASN A 163 -10.29 -9.53 28.27
N GLU A 164 -10.80 -9.12 29.43
CA GLU A 164 -11.82 -8.07 29.54
C GLU A 164 -11.29 -6.74 28.99
N PHE A 165 -10.05 -6.39 29.28
CA PHE A 165 -9.42 -5.18 28.75
C PHE A 165 -9.22 -5.26 27.22
N ALA A 166 -8.78 -6.40 26.69
CA ALA A 166 -8.68 -6.60 25.25
C ALA A 166 -10.04 -6.47 24.56
N ALA A 167 -11.10 -7.07 25.14
CA ALA A 167 -12.47 -6.94 24.65
C ALA A 167 -12.96 -5.49 24.70
N PHE A 168 -12.69 -4.77 25.78
CA PHE A 168 -13.01 -3.36 25.91
C PHE A 168 -12.35 -2.52 24.81
N LEU A 169 -11.06 -2.71 24.56
CA LEU A 169 -10.32 -1.98 23.52
C LEU A 169 -10.89 -2.21 22.12
N THR A 170 -11.33 -3.43 21.83
CA THR A 170 -11.82 -3.81 20.49
C THR A 170 -13.30 -3.56 20.26
N ASN A 171 -14.13 -3.64 21.31
CA ASN A 171 -15.59 -3.61 21.18
C ASN A 171 -16.24 -2.34 21.73
N GLU A 172 -15.59 -1.64 22.66
CA GLU A 172 -16.19 -0.47 23.34
C GLU A 172 -15.40 0.82 23.11
N TYR A 173 -14.06 0.72 22.98
CA TYR A 173 -13.19 1.90 22.79
C TYR A 173 -12.99 2.29 21.32
N TYR A 174 -13.83 1.84 20.43
CA TYR A 174 -13.66 2.02 18.99
C TYR A 174 -14.13 3.39 18.46
N ASP A 175 -15.02 4.09 19.15
CA ASP A 175 -15.68 5.30 18.66
C ASP A 175 -14.70 6.42 18.27
N ASN A 176 -13.55 6.49 18.91
CA ASN A 176 -12.51 7.48 18.65
C ASN A 176 -11.18 6.86 18.17
N LEU A 177 -11.18 5.58 17.81
CA LEU A 177 -9.94 4.89 17.42
C LEU A 177 -9.31 5.55 16.21
N TYR A 178 -10.11 5.78 15.18
CA TYR A 178 -9.62 6.37 13.93
C TYR A 178 -9.08 7.79 14.14
N GLU A 179 -9.81 8.66 14.82
CA GLU A 179 -9.39 10.04 15.08
C GLU A 179 -8.08 10.14 15.88
N ARG A 180 -7.82 9.16 16.75
CA ARG A 180 -6.64 9.14 17.62
C ARG A 180 -5.44 8.46 17.00
N THR A 181 -5.63 7.52 16.09
CA THR A 181 -4.57 6.63 15.62
C THR A 181 -4.41 6.59 14.10
N GLY A 182 -5.37 7.14 13.33
CA GLY A 182 -5.45 6.97 11.88
C GLY A 182 -5.76 5.54 11.43
N LYS A 183 -6.07 4.62 12.37
CA LYS A 183 -6.32 3.20 12.08
C LYS A 183 -7.80 2.88 12.07
N VAL A 184 -8.23 2.17 11.03
CA VAL A 184 -9.62 1.74 10.87
C VAL A 184 -9.94 0.65 11.89
N SER A 185 -11.06 0.79 12.58
CA SER A 185 -11.54 -0.22 13.53
C SER A 185 -11.99 -1.49 12.80
N ALA A 186 -11.71 -2.67 13.38
CA ALA A 186 -12.31 -3.93 12.93
C ALA A 186 -13.82 -4.01 13.22
N ASN A 187 -14.34 -3.13 14.09
CA ASN A 187 -15.77 -2.99 14.30
C ASN A 187 -16.40 -2.17 13.16
N LEU A 188 -17.18 -2.83 12.30
CA LEU A 188 -17.77 -2.20 11.12
C LEU A 188 -18.70 -1.02 11.46
N ALA A 189 -19.38 -1.06 12.61
CA ALA A 189 -20.27 0.02 13.03
C ALA A 189 -19.52 1.33 13.32
N ALA A 190 -18.27 1.25 13.76
CA ALA A 190 -17.44 2.43 14.06
C ALA A 190 -17.12 3.28 12.83
N ASN A 191 -17.15 2.69 11.63
CA ASN A 191 -16.70 3.33 10.40
C ASN A 191 -17.87 3.80 9.52
N ALA A 192 -19.11 3.52 9.90
CA ALA A 192 -20.30 3.69 9.06
C ALA A 192 -20.62 5.13 8.65
N GLY A 193 -20.11 6.13 9.38
CA GLY A 193 -20.39 7.57 9.14
C GLY A 193 -19.31 8.32 8.37
N ASN A 194 -18.24 7.67 7.95
CA ASN A 194 -17.13 8.31 7.25
C ASN A 194 -17.02 7.78 5.81
N GLU A 195 -17.45 8.60 4.84
CA GLU A 195 -17.47 8.22 3.42
C GLU A 195 -16.06 7.94 2.88
N ASP A 196 -15.06 8.70 3.31
CA ASP A 196 -13.67 8.51 2.89
C ASP A 196 -13.12 7.14 3.32
N LEU A 197 -13.46 6.70 4.54
CA LEU A 197 -13.06 5.37 5.03
C LEU A 197 -13.72 4.22 4.27
N GLN A 198 -14.87 4.44 3.63
CA GLN A 198 -15.54 3.37 2.87
C GLN A 198 -14.67 2.89 1.69
N VAL A 199 -13.95 3.80 1.01
CA VAL A 199 -13.07 3.44 -0.09
C VAL A 199 -11.88 2.60 0.42
N PHE A 200 -11.26 3.00 1.54
CA PHE A 200 -10.20 2.21 2.18
C PHE A 200 -10.70 0.83 2.66
N MET A 201 -11.93 0.75 3.16
CA MET A 201 -12.52 -0.52 3.57
C MET A 201 -12.83 -1.42 2.37
N GLU A 202 -13.18 -0.85 1.23
CA GLU A 202 -13.37 -1.61 -0.01
C GLU A 202 -12.03 -2.13 -0.51
N GLU A 203 -10.99 -1.29 -0.55
CA GLU A 203 -9.63 -1.71 -0.87
C GLU A 203 -9.14 -2.85 0.07
N TYR A 204 -9.39 -2.72 1.37
CA TYR A 204 -9.03 -3.74 2.37
C TYR A 204 -9.64 -5.12 2.08
N LYS A 205 -10.87 -5.19 1.55
CA LYS A 205 -11.51 -6.47 1.20
C LYS A 205 -10.77 -7.24 0.10
N HIS A 206 -10.06 -6.50 -0.76
CA HIS A 206 -9.28 -7.05 -1.86
C HIS A 206 -7.79 -7.20 -1.53
N ALA A 207 -7.35 -6.63 -0.42
CA ALA A 207 -5.94 -6.65 0.00
C ALA A 207 -5.46 -8.06 0.41
N GLY A 208 -4.19 -8.31 0.15
CA GLY A 208 -3.50 -9.51 0.60
C GLY A 208 -2.97 -9.37 2.02
N SER A 209 -2.80 -10.49 2.71
CA SER A 209 -2.08 -10.55 3.99
C SER A 209 -0.60 -10.86 3.76
N LEU A 210 0.23 -10.48 4.73
CA LEU A 210 1.64 -10.87 4.76
C LEU A 210 1.79 -12.40 4.89
N PRO A 211 2.78 -13.03 4.21
CA PRO A 211 3.15 -14.40 4.51
C PRO A 211 3.52 -14.57 6.00
N LYS A 212 3.06 -15.67 6.60
CA LYS A 212 3.22 -15.94 8.04
C LYS A 212 4.27 -16.99 8.36
N MET A 213 4.93 -17.54 7.35
CA MET A 213 5.96 -18.55 7.49
C MET A 213 7.26 -17.94 8.01
N ILE A 214 7.89 -18.56 8.98
CA ILE A 214 9.17 -18.11 9.54
C ILE A 214 10.26 -18.14 8.47
N GLU A 215 10.23 -19.14 7.60
CA GLU A 215 11.12 -19.37 6.48
C GLU A 215 11.14 -18.17 5.50
N THR A 216 10.02 -17.47 5.39
CA THR A 216 9.88 -16.27 4.54
C THR A 216 10.07 -14.96 5.29
N SER A 217 10.61 -14.98 6.50
CA SER A 217 10.78 -13.78 7.34
C SER A 217 11.57 -12.67 6.67
N ASN A 218 12.50 -13.01 5.78
CA ASN A 218 13.31 -12.07 4.99
C ASN A 218 12.67 -11.71 3.64
N PHE A 219 11.53 -12.29 3.29
CA PHE A 219 10.88 -12.09 1.97
C PHE A 219 10.65 -10.61 1.69
N TRP A 220 10.12 -9.87 2.65
CA TRP A 220 9.80 -8.44 2.48
C TRP A 220 11.03 -7.60 2.20
N ILE A 221 12.10 -7.81 2.94
CA ILE A 221 13.38 -7.10 2.74
C ILE A 221 13.94 -7.42 1.34
N GLN A 222 13.88 -8.69 0.93
CA GLN A 222 14.36 -9.09 -0.39
C GLN A 222 13.48 -8.53 -1.52
N LEU A 223 12.16 -8.47 -1.31
CA LEU A 223 11.23 -7.89 -2.27
C LEU A 223 11.43 -6.37 -2.40
N GLU A 224 11.64 -5.67 -1.29
CA GLU A 224 11.95 -4.24 -1.28
C GLU A 224 13.23 -3.94 -2.05
N ILE A 225 14.29 -4.72 -1.81
CA ILE A 225 15.54 -4.61 -2.58
C ILE A 225 15.31 -4.87 -4.07
N LEU A 226 14.47 -5.86 -4.42
CA LEU A 226 14.12 -6.13 -5.81
C LEU A 226 13.41 -4.93 -6.44
N PHE A 227 12.39 -4.37 -5.78
CA PHE A 227 11.65 -3.22 -6.30
C PHE A 227 12.55 -1.99 -6.47
N SER A 228 13.43 -1.70 -5.51
CA SER A 228 14.40 -0.60 -5.62
C SER A 228 15.29 -0.77 -6.84
N LYS A 229 15.88 -1.95 -7.04
CA LYS A 229 16.74 -2.24 -8.17
C LYS A 229 16.02 -2.20 -9.53
N VAL A 230 14.79 -2.73 -9.57
CA VAL A 230 13.93 -2.66 -10.77
C VAL A 230 13.61 -1.21 -11.10
N TRP A 231 13.31 -0.38 -10.09
CA TRP A 231 13.09 1.05 -10.27
C TRP A 231 14.31 1.75 -10.87
N GLU A 232 15.50 1.38 -10.45
CA GLU A 232 16.78 1.91 -10.96
C GLU A 232 17.18 1.35 -12.35
N GLY A 233 16.37 0.44 -12.91
CA GLY A 233 16.56 -0.06 -14.28
C GLY A 233 17.35 -1.36 -14.38
N GLU A 234 17.59 -2.09 -13.25
CA GLU A 234 18.20 -3.42 -13.29
C GLU A 234 17.25 -4.46 -13.93
N ASP A 235 17.80 -5.60 -14.35
CA ASP A 235 17.08 -6.70 -14.98
C ASP A 235 16.02 -7.32 -14.05
N ALA A 236 14.77 -6.95 -14.21
CA ALA A 236 13.65 -7.42 -13.40
C ALA A 236 13.49 -8.95 -13.45
N ALA A 237 13.69 -9.58 -14.61
CA ALA A 237 13.53 -11.02 -14.77
C ALA A 237 14.61 -11.80 -14.02
N GLY A 238 15.86 -11.36 -14.09
CA GLY A 238 16.98 -11.94 -13.35
C GLY A 238 16.82 -11.80 -11.84
N LEU A 239 16.46 -10.61 -11.36
CA LEU A 239 16.20 -10.35 -9.93
C LEU A 239 15.03 -11.18 -9.39
N LEU A 240 13.98 -11.34 -10.17
CA LEU A 240 12.81 -12.14 -9.80
C LEU A 240 13.16 -13.64 -9.70
N GLN A 241 14.01 -14.15 -10.63
CA GLN A 241 14.51 -15.52 -10.55
C GLN A 241 15.35 -15.75 -9.29
N GLU A 242 16.26 -14.82 -8.97
CA GLU A 242 17.07 -14.90 -7.75
C GLU A 242 16.21 -14.91 -6.48
N LEU A 243 15.17 -14.09 -6.41
CA LEU A 243 14.23 -14.06 -5.29
C LEU A 243 13.50 -15.41 -5.17
N SER A 244 12.97 -15.91 -6.28
CA SER A 244 12.26 -17.19 -6.33
C SER A 244 13.15 -18.37 -5.85
N ASP A 245 14.40 -18.42 -6.31
CA ASP A 245 15.36 -19.46 -5.93
C ASP A 245 15.70 -19.40 -4.43
N LYS A 246 15.88 -18.19 -3.89
CA LYS A 246 16.14 -17.98 -2.45
C LYS A 246 14.97 -18.48 -1.60
N ILE A 247 13.75 -18.09 -1.92
CA ILE A 247 12.56 -18.49 -1.15
C ILE A 247 12.35 -20.01 -1.25
N THR A 248 12.45 -20.58 -2.45
CA THR A 248 12.33 -22.03 -2.65
C THR A 248 13.37 -22.81 -1.85
N THR A 249 14.60 -22.28 -1.74
CA THR A 249 15.68 -22.92 -0.95
C THR A 249 15.41 -22.83 0.56
N GLN A 250 14.78 -21.76 1.03
CA GLN A 250 14.44 -21.59 2.44
C GLN A 250 13.30 -22.50 2.91
N LEU A 251 12.45 -22.93 1.99
CA LEU A 251 11.30 -23.82 2.26
C LEU A 251 11.64 -25.32 2.16
N GLN A 252 12.86 -25.68 1.79
CA GLN A 252 13.36 -27.07 1.72
C GLN A 252 14.09 -27.47 3.00
#